data_b4c54501f24127566da29df7268902ae
#
_entry.id   b4c54501f24127566da29df7268902ae
#
_cell.length_a   1.000
_cell.length_b   1.000
_cell.length_c   1.000
_cell.angle_alpha   90.00
_cell.angle_beta   90.00
_cell.angle_gamma   90.00
#
_symmetry.space_group_name_H-M   'P 1'
#
loop_
_entity.id
_entity.type
_entity.pdbx_description
1 polymer ?
#
loop_
_entity_poly.entity_id
_entity_poly.type
_entity_poly.pdbx_seq_one_letter_code
_entity_poly.pdbx_strand_id
1 'polypeptide(L)'
;MKIMALFSLAAALYVAGGALMKASRGLTRLLPTVALVIVFSAGALIQARAMRHQQLGSSYVVVLGLEALLAVVMGYLFFAEQMTIKMISGVVLVVLGMILLRLS
;
A
#
# COMPACT_ATOMS: atom_id res chain seq x y z
N MET A 1 -3.83 -14.69 11.29
CA MET A 1 -3.11 -15.08 10.05
C MET A 1 -3.86 -14.68 8.80
N LYS A 2 -5.13 -15.09 8.65
CA LYS A 2 -5.93 -14.68 7.50
C LYS A 2 -6.04 -13.17 7.34
N ILE A 3 -6.18 -12.45 8.45
CA ILE A 3 -6.32 -10.99 8.42
C ILE A 3 -5.06 -10.32 7.91
N MET A 4 -3.89 -10.77 8.35
CA MET A 4 -2.63 -10.22 7.85
C MET A 4 -2.43 -10.53 6.38
N ALA A 5 -2.84 -11.72 5.92
CA ALA A 5 -2.79 -12.06 4.50
C ALA A 5 -3.70 -11.14 3.69
N LEU A 6 -4.89 -10.86 4.18
CA LEU A 6 -5.83 -9.96 3.51
C LEU A 6 -5.31 -8.51 3.48
N PHE A 7 -4.74 -8.05 4.59
CA PHE A 7 -4.12 -6.71 4.62
C PHE A 7 -2.93 -6.62 3.67
N SER A 8 -2.12 -7.67 3.60
CA SER A 8 -0.98 -7.70 2.69
C SER A 8 -1.44 -7.68 1.24
N LEU A 9 -2.48 -8.43 0.93
CA LEU A 9 -3.05 -8.45 -0.42
C LEU A 9 -3.63 -7.08 -0.78
N ALA A 10 -4.36 -6.46 0.13
CA ALA A 10 -4.89 -5.11 -0.10
C ALA A 10 -3.77 -4.11 -0.33
N ALA A 11 -2.71 -4.17 0.49
CA ALA A 11 -1.55 -3.29 0.33
C ALA A 11 -0.87 -3.50 -1.03
N ALA A 12 -0.72 -4.75 -1.45
CA ALA A 12 -0.14 -5.06 -2.76
C ALA A 12 -0.98 -4.49 -3.89
N LEU A 13 -2.30 -4.60 -3.79
CA LEU A 13 -3.20 -4.03 -4.78
C LEU A 13 -3.10 -2.50 -4.81
N TYR A 14 -3.03 -1.86 -3.65
CA TYR A 14 -2.86 -0.40 -3.59
C TYR A 14 -1.54 0.04 -4.21
N VAL A 15 -0.46 -0.70 -3.97
CA VAL A 15 0.84 -0.38 -4.57
C VAL A 15 0.80 -0.59 -6.08
N ALA A 16 0.17 -1.66 -6.54
CA ALA A 16 -0.04 -1.88 -7.98
C ALA A 16 -0.84 -0.73 -8.58
N GLY A 17 -1.90 -0.30 -7.88
CA GLY A 17 -2.67 0.88 -8.27
C GLY A 17 -1.83 2.14 -8.33
N GLY A 18 -0.93 2.31 -7.35
CA GLY A 18 0.01 3.43 -7.34
C GLY A 18 0.95 3.42 -8.53
N ALA A 19 1.47 2.26 -8.91
CA ALA A 19 2.29 2.12 -10.12
C ALA A 19 1.48 2.49 -11.38
N LEU A 20 0.21 2.08 -11.42
CA LEU A 20 -0.68 2.45 -12.52
C LEU A 20 -0.97 3.95 -12.53
N MET A 21 -1.08 4.57 -11.35
CA MET A 21 -1.23 6.02 -11.25
C MET A 21 -0.06 6.73 -11.92
N LYS A 22 1.16 6.27 -11.63
CA LYS A 22 2.35 6.84 -12.25
C LYS A 22 2.35 6.59 -13.74
N ALA A 23 1.98 5.38 -14.18
CA ALA A 23 1.91 5.02 -15.60
C ALA A 23 0.82 5.79 -16.36
N SER A 24 -0.22 6.26 -15.66
CA SER A 24 -1.32 6.99 -16.28
C SER A 24 -0.96 8.41 -16.68
N ARG A 25 0.17 8.91 -16.23
CA ARG A 25 0.65 10.28 -16.52
C ARG A 25 -0.43 11.31 -16.21
N GLY A 26 -0.91 11.31 -14.96
CA GLY A 26 -1.93 12.25 -14.52
C GLY A 26 -3.29 11.98 -15.10
N LEU A 27 -3.64 10.71 -15.32
CA LEU A 27 -4.91 10.25 -15.87
C LEU A 27 -5.09 10.56 -17.34
N THR A 28 -3.98 10.80 -18.06
CA THR A 28 -4.04 11.09 -19.50
C THR A 28 -4.05 9.82 -20.35
N ARG A 29 -3.72 8.67 -19.77
CA ARG A 29 -3.72 7.39 -20.47
C ARG A 29 -4.90 6.55 -20.01
N LEU A 30 -5.74 6.13 -20.95
CA LEU A 30 -6.99 5.45 -20.62
C LEU A 30 -6.78 4.09 -19.96
N LEU A 31 -5.92 3.22 -20.52
CA LEU A 31 -5.75 1.87 -19.99
C LEU A 31 -5.24 1.87 -18.54
N PRO A 32 -4.15 2.58 -18.19
CA PRO A 32 -3.72 2.63 -16.81
C PRO A 32 -4.76 3.27 -15.88
N THR A 33 -5.50 4.26 -16.37
CA THR A 33 -6.53 4.92 -15.57
C THR A 33 -7.66 3.97 -15.21
N VAL A 34 -8.16 3.20 -16.17
CA VAL A 34 -9.21 2.21 -15.91
C VAL A 34 -8.69 1.12 -15.00
N ALA A 35 -7.46 0.64 -15.27
CA ALA A 35 -6.86 -0.42 -14.46
C ALA A 35 -6.67 0.01 -13.01
N LEU A 36 -6.24 1.25 -12.75
CA LEU A 36 -6.05 1.71 -11.38
C LEU A 36 -7.37 1.78 -10.61
N VAL A 37 -8.45 2.19 -11.26
CA VAL A 37 -9.76 2.22 -10.61
C VAL A 37 -10.19 0.82 -10.21
N ILE A 38 -10.01 -0.15 -11.09
CA ILE A 38 -10.35 -1.55 -10.80
C ILE A 38 -9.51 -2.09 -9.64
N VAL A 39 -8.21 -1.87 -9.69
CA VAL A 39 -7.28 -2.40 -8.71
C VAL A 39 -7.52 -1.76 -7.33
N PHE A 40 -7.71 -0.44 -7.26
CA PHE A 40 -8.01 0.23 -6.00
C PHE A 40 -9.35 -0.22 -5.42
N SER A 41 -10.34 -0.40 -6.27
CA SER A 41 -11.64 -0.89 -5.81
C SER A 41 -11.52 -2.29 -5.22
N ALA A 42 -10.78 -3.18 -5.88
CA ALA A 42 -10.54 -4.53 -5.37
C ALA A 42 -9.82 -4.48 -4.02
N GLY A 43 -8.80 -3.64 -3.89
CA GLY A 43 -8.06 -3.48 -2.64
C GLY A 43 -8.96 -2.98 -1.52
N ALA A 44 -9.81 -2.00 -1.82
CA ALA A 44 -10.74 -1.44 -0.83
C ALA A 44 -11.74 -2.49 -0.35
N LEU A 45 -12.26 -3.30 -1.26
CA LEU A 45 -13.21 -4.36 -0.89
C LEU A 45 -12.55 -5.42 -0.02
N ILE A 46 -11.33 -5.82 -0.35
CA ILE A 46 -10.57 -6.79 0.44
C ILE A 46 -10.28 -6.22 1.83
N GLN A 47 -9.85 -4.96 1.89
CA GLN A 47 -9.57 -4.32 3.17
C GLN A 47 -10.81 -4.20 4.03
N ALA A 48 -11.93 -3.82 3.45
CA ALA A 48 -13.19 -3.70 4.17
C ALA A 48 -13.59 -5.03 4.80
N ARG A 49 -13.41 -6.11 4.07
CA ARG A 49 -13.71 -7.44 4.57
C ARG A 49 -12.80 -7.83 5.72
N ALA A 50 -11.51 -7.52 5.60
CA ALA A 50 -10.54 -7.81 6.65
C ALA A 50 -10.78 -6.97 7.90
N MET A 51 -11.34 -5.76 7.75
CA MET A 51 -11.59 -4.85 8.86
C MET A 51 -12.86 -5.14 9.65
N ARG A 52 -13.65 -6.12 9.25
CA ARG A 52 -14.98 -6.35 9.83
C ARG A 52 -14.97 -6.38 11.36
N HIS A 53 -13.96 -7.00 11.96
CA HIS A 53 -13.85 -7.12 13.42
C HIS A 53 -12.56 -6.47 13.94
N GLN A 54 -11.97 -5.56 13.17
CA GLN A 54 -10.73 -4.90 13.51
C GLN A 54 -10.95 -3.41 13.78
N GLN A 55 -10.02 -2.80 14.50
CA GLN A 55 -10.06 -1.35 14.73
C GLN A 55 -9.71 -0.60 13.45
N LEU A 56 -10.37 0.52 13.24
CA LEU A 56 -10.16 1.35 12.06
C LEU A 56 -8.73 1.87 11.97
N GLY A 57 -8.26 2.52 13.04
CA GLY A 57 -6.94 3.15 13.03
C GLY A 57 -5.82 2.15 12.85
N SER A 58 -5.85 1.06 13.61
CA SER A 58 -4.84 0.01 13.53
C SER A 58 -4.82 -0.63 12.14
N SER A 59 -6.00 -0.90 11.58
CA SER A 59 -6.10 -1.52 10.26
C SER A 59 -5.51 -0.62 9.18
N TYR A 60 -5.85 0.66 9.20
CA TYR A 60 -5.31 1.61 8.22
C TYR A 60 -3.81 1.74 8.32
N VAL A 61 -3.27 1.84 9.54
CA VAL A 61 -1.82 2.00 9.70
C VAL A 61 -1.07 0.75 9.26
N VAL A 62 -1.62 -0.44 9.54
CA VAL A 62 -0.99 -1.69 9.07
C VAL A 62 -0.94 -1.73 7.54
N VAL A 63 -2.05 -1.43 6.88
CA VAL A 63 -2.09 -1.40 5.41
C VAL A 63 -1.17 -0.33 4.86
N LEU A 64 -1.19 0.87 5.45
CA LEU A 64 -0.31 1.96 5.02
C LEU A 64 1.17 1.62 5.20
N GLY A 65 1.52 0.96 6.30
CA GLY A 65 2.90 0.53 6.54
C GLY A 65 3.37 -0.48 5.52
N LEU A 66 2.54 -1.49 5.24
CA LEU A 66 2.84 -2.48 4.22
C LEU A 66 2.91 -1.84 2.84
N GLU A 67 1.98 -0.93 2.55
CA GLU A 67 1.95 -0.21 1.29
C GLU A 67 3.20 0.65 1.11
N ALA A 68 3.60 1.37 2.15
CA ALA A 68 4.80 2.21 2.09
C ALA A 68 6.04 1.38 1.79
N LEU A 69 6.17 0.24 2.46
CA LEU A 69 7.30 -0.67 2.25
C LEU A 69 7.33 -1.17 0.81
N LEU A 70 6.19 -1.68 0.35
CA LEU A 70 6.09 -2.20 -1.02
C LEU A 70 6.28 -1.10 -2.06
N ALA A 71 5.73 0.10 -1.80
CA ALA A 71 5.84 1.21 -2.75
C ALA A 71 7.30 1.65 -2.91
N VAL A 72 8.06 1.71 -1.82
CA VAL A 72 9.48 2.08 -1.88
C VAL A 72 10.26 1.04 -2.68
N VAL A 73 10.01 -0.24 -2.43
CA VAL A 73 10.67 -1.32 -3.16
C VAL A 73 10.32 -1.27 -4.64
N MET A 74 9.04 -1.09 -4.97
CA MET A 74 8.58 -0.99 -6.36
C MET A 74 9.17 0.23 -7.05
N GLY A 75 9.21 1.37 -6.36
CA GLY A 75 9.79 2.59 -6.92
C GLY A 75 11.26 2.40 -7.27
N TYR A 76 12.00 1.76 -6.38
CA TYR A 76 13.40 1.47 -6.62
C TYR A 76 13.60 0.48 -7.78
N LEU A 77 12.85 -0.63 -7.78
CA LEU A 77 13.06 -1.70 -8.75
C LEU A 77 12.53 -1.36 -10.14
N PHE A 78 11.35 -0.72 -10.24
CA PHE A 78 10.68 -0.55 -11.53
C PHE A 78 10.70 0.88 -12.07
N PHE A 79 10.91 1.87 -11.21
CA PHE A 79 10.90 3.27 -11.64
C PHE A 79 12.25 3.95 -11.42
N ALA A 80 13.27 3.19 -11.07
CA ALA A 80 14.64 3.69 -10.88
C ALA A 80 14.72 4.86 -9.89
N GLU A 81 13.85 4.86 -8.88
CA GLU A 81 13.86 5.89 -7.85
C GLU A 81 15.02 5.66 -6.88
N GLN A 82 15.57 6.75 -6.37
CA GLN A 82 16.70 6.65 -5.46
C GLN A 82 16.25 6.30 -4.06
N MET A 83 17.05 5.46 -3.39
CA MET A 83 16.84 5.10 -1.98
C MET A 83 17.79 5.93 -1.14
N THR A 84 17.29 6.99 -0.52
CA THR A 84 18.09 7.82 0.36
C THR A 84 17.98 7.34 1.80
N ILE A 85 18.95 7.75 2.63
CA ILE A 85 18.91 7.43 4.06
C ILE A 85 17.65 8.02 4.71
N LYS A 86 17.26 9.22 4.29
CA LYS A 86 16.03 9.85 4.81
C LYS A 86 14.80 9.02 4.48
N MET A 87 14.70 8.51 3.26
CA MET A 87 13.58 7.67 2.83
C MET A 87 13.55 6.38 3.64
N ILE A 88 14.69 5.71 3.77
CA ILE A 88 14.78 4.47 4.53
C ILE A 88 14.39 4.71 6.00
N SER A 89 14.87 5.80 6.59
CA SER A 89 14.53 6.17 7.96
C SER A 89 13.03 6.38 8.13
N GLY A 90 12.40 7.06 7.18
CA GLY A 90 10.94 7.27 7.21
C GLY A 90 10.18 5.96 7.13
N VAL A 91 10.58 5.06 6.27
CA VAL A 91 9.94 3.75 6.14
C VAL A 91 10.10 2.94 7.43
N VAL A 92 11.29 2.97 8.03
CA VAL A 92 11.54 2.27 9.30
C VAL A 92 10.61 2.81 10.39
N LEU A 93 10.46 4.13 10.49
CA LEU A 93 9.56 4.74 11.47
C LEU A 93 8.11 4.34 11.25
N VAL A 94 7.66 4.29 10.01
CA VAL A 94 6.30 3.85 9.68
C VAL A 94 6.10 2.40 10.09
N VAL A 95 7.04 1.52 9.78
CA VAL A 95 6.96 0.10 10.14
C VAL A 95 6.95 -0.08 11.65
N LEU A 96 7.79 0.65 12.37
CA LEU A 96 7.81 0.59 13.83
C LEU A 96 6.46 1.05 14.42
N GLY A 97 5.90 2.14 13.89
CA GLY A 97 4.58 2.61 14.31
C GLY A 97 3.49 1.58 14.05
N MET A 98 3.55 0.91 12.90
CA MET A 98 2.62 -0.15 12.54
C MET A 98 2.69 -1.30 13.56
N ILE A 99 3.91 -1.72 13.91
CA ILE A 99 4.10 -2.81 14.87
C ILE A 99 3.55 -2.41 16.24
N LEU A 100 3.83 -1.20 16.70
CA LEU A 100 3.33 -0.72 17.98
C LEU A 100 1.80 -0.72 18.02
N LEU A 101 1.15 -0.30 16.95
CA LEU A 101 -0.30 -0.30 16.89
C LEU A 101 -0.89 -1.71 16.91
N ARG A 102 -0.22 -2.66 16.27
CA ARG A 102 -0.70 -4.04 16.30
C ARG A 102 -0.52 -4.69 17.68
N LEU A 103 0.48 -4.28 18.43
CA LEU A 103 0.71 -4.79 19.77
C LEU A 103 -0.21 -4.16 20.83
N SER A 104 -0.73 -2.99 20.54
CA SER A 104 -1.67 -2.36 21.45
C SER A 104 -3.09 -2.92 21.23
#